data_5848585dc46e0ca8e3a30fbe986f9576
#
_entry.id   5848585dc46e0ca8e3a30fbe986f9576
#
_cell.length_a   1.000
_cell.length_b   1.000
_cell.length_c   1.000
_cell.angle_alpha   90.00
_cell.angle_beta   90.00
_cell.angle_gamma   90.00
#
_symmetry.space_group_name_H-M   'P 1'
#
loop_
_entity.id
_entity.type
_entity.pdbx_description
1 polymer ?
#
loop_
_entity_poly.entity_id
_entity_poly.type
_entity_poly.pdbx_seq_one_letter_code
_entity_poly.pdbx_strand_id
1 'polypeptide(L)'
;DGEYRVRVGNHASYDESARVLSETDVLAYGAQIVTPSSTGVVVSVTDTDTVLFEFDCSGLRSLGVRPRSVSGEKTVTWFSGYRYYGGFEYQRTTGGYISVINVLDIEDYVKCVIAAEMSNDWPLEALKAQTVCARTYAASQTRHRSAGFDVCSTVDCQAYKGAALSNERSDAAAEETRGVYLYYNGELVTNAVYYSCNGGASESCKNVWGSEVPYLQGKLDPYEASVAWRFSRYYWSFTATGDELREVLKSEANTDIGQVQNVYVSEYSDTGNVIAVTYEGTRGSYTARREKCRTLLNGVYDHINVRSMRYTVTGGDASTYYVNDAQSTVTGTGGLYVIDGDGT
;
A
#
# COMPACT_ATOMS: atom_id res chain seq x y z
N ASP A 1 32.57 -22.53 5.13
CA ASP A 1 33.30 -23.78 5.27
C ASP A 1 33.62 -24.31 3.92
N GLY A 2 34.27 -24.17 3.05
CA GLY A 2 34.77 -24.52 1.74
C GLY A 2 34.51 -25.93 1.19
N GLU A 3 33.48 -26.59 1.65
CA GLU A 3 33.02 -27.85 1.06
C GLU A 3 32.12 -27.63 -0.14
N TYR A 4 32.55 -28.13 -1.27
CA TYR A 4 31.70 -28.21 -2.46
C TYR A 4 30.97 -29.57 -2.48
N ARG A 5 29.64 -29.52 -2.62
CA ARG A 5 28.82 -30.72 -2.80
C ARG A 5 28.22 -30.69 -4.19
N VAL A 6 28.33 -31.81 -4.90
CA VAL A 6 27.66 -31.96 -6.20
C VAL A 6 26.30 -32.62 -5.94
N ARG A 7 25.24 -31.98 -6.32
CA ARG A 7 23.89 -32.52 -6.26
C ARG A 7 23.52 -33.18 -7.60
N VAL A 8 23.03 -34.40 -7.54
CA VAL A 8 22.57 -35.13 -8.71
C VAL A 8 21.08 -35.41 -8.57
N GLY A 9 20.29 -34.81 -9.44
CA GLY A 9 18.82 -34.95 -9.45
C GLY A 9 18.09 -34.11 -8.40
N ASN A 10 16.79 -33.96 -8.61
CA ASN A 10 15.85 -33.36 -7.67
C ASN A 10 14.53 -34.14 -7.79
N HIS A 11 14.27 -35.00 -6.84
CA HIS A 11 13.15 -35.94 -6.89
C HIS A 11 12.11 -35.57 -5.84
N ALA A 12 10.83 -35.77 -6.18
CA ALA A 12 9.69 -35.39 -5.36
C ALA A 12 9.51 -36.29 -4.11
N SER A 13 10.10 -37.47 -4.09
CA SER A 13 9.99 -38.41 -2.98
C SER A 13 11.34 -39.09 -2.65
N TYR A 14 11.42 -39.59 -1.40
CA TYR A 14 12.56 -40.41 -0.97
C TYR A 14 12.70 -41.66 -1.83
N ASP A 15 11.58 -42.35 -2.13
CA ASP A 15 11.57 -43.61 -2.90
C ASP A 15 12.10 -43.38 -4.32
N GLU A 16 11.73 -42.30 -4.95
CA GLU A 16 12.22 -41.95 -6.28
C GLU A 16 13.73 -41.65 -6.23
N SER A 17 14.20 -40.90 -5.23
CA SER A 17 15.62 -40.66 -5.00
C SER A 17 16.40 -41.93 -4.75
N ALA A 18 15.83 -42.87 -3.97
CA ALA A 18 16.44 -44.17 -3.67
C ALA A 18 16.55 -45.05 -4.92
N ARG A 19 15.52 -45.02 -5.76
CA ARG A 19 15.52 -45.76 -7.05
C ARG A 19 16.64 -45.22 -7.96
N VAL A 20 16.70 -43.89 -8.15
CA VAL A 20 17.73 -43.28 -8.99
C VAL A 20 19.12 -43.54 -8.45
N LEU A 21 19.32 -43.48 -7.14
CA LEU A 21 20.59 -43.76 -6.49
C LEU A 21 21.03 -45.21 -6.76
N SER A 22 20.10 -46.17 -6.78
CA SER A 22 20.37 -47.57 -7.05
C SER A 22 20.61 -47.91 -8.53
N GLU A 23 20.04 -47.10 -9.43
CA GLU A 23 20.09 -47.29 -10.88
C GLU A 23 21.32 -46.59 -11.55
N THR A 24 22.03 -45.77 -10.80
CA THR A 24 23.15 -44.93 -11.32
C THR A 24 24.47 -45.29 -10.67
N ASP A 25 25.60 -45.09 -11.40
CA ASP A 25 26.94 -45.34 -10.90
C ASP A 25 27.43 -44.36 -9.82
N VAL A 26 26.56 -43.43 -9.40
CA VAL A 26 26.93 -42.37 -8.42
C VAL A 26 27.19 -42.95 -7.02
N LEU A 27 26.71 -44.14 -6.71
CA LEU A 27 27.03 -44.86 -5.45
C LEU A 27 28.52 -45.16 -5.34
N ALA A 28 29.20 -45.41 -6.43
CA ALA A 28 30.65 -45.64 -6.45
C ALA A 28 31.50 -44.40 -6.02
N TYR A 29 30.88 -43.24 -6.10
CA TYR A 29 31.46 -41.95 -5.67
C TYR A 29 31.00 -41.49 -4.29
N GLY A 30 30.37 -42.36 -3.50
CA GLY A 30 29.90 -42.07 -2.15
C GLY A 30 28.65 -41.21 -2.11
N ALA A 31 27.84 -41.21 -3.17
CA ALA A 31 26.57 -40.49 -3.21
C ALA A 31 25.61 -40.99 -2.13
N GLN A 32 24.87 -40.10 -1.54
CA GLN A 32 23.84 -40.41 -0.52
C GLN A 32 22.62 -39.52 -0.73
N ILE A 33 21.45 -40.02 -0.36
CA ILE A 33 20.23 -39.23 -0.38
C ILE A 33 20.32 -38.19 0.73
N VAL A 34 20.19 -36.92 0.37
CA VAL A 34 20.10 -35.82 1.32
C VAL A 34 18.67 -35.30 1.39
N THR A 35 18.20 -35.02 2.60
CA THR A 35 16.93 -34.36 2.77
C THR A 35 16.99 -32.96 2.17
N PRO A 36 15.87 -32.47 1.57
CA PRO A 36 15.83 -31.08 1.09
C PRO A 36 16.24 -30.12 2.20
N SER A 37 17.16 -29.21 1.87
CA SER A 37 17.57 -28.17 2.81
C SER A 37 16.36 -27.29 3.14
N SER A 38 16.12 -27.03 4.42
CA SER A 38 15.10 -26.06 4.87
C SER A 38 15.55 -24.61 4.63
N THR A 39 16.82 -24.40 4.32
CA THR A 39 17.46 -23.08 4.15
C THR A 39 17.98 -22.86 2.73
N GLY A 40 18.07 -23.91 1.90
CA GLY A 40 18.63 -23.83 0.55
C GLY A 40 17.71 -23.18 -0.48
N VAL A 41 18.30 -22.45 -1.41
CA VAL A 41 17.70 -21.98 -2.65
C VAL A 41 18.40 -22.67 -3.82
N VAL A 42 17.63 -23.39 -4.62
CA VAL A 42 18.14 -24.11 -5.79
C VAL A 42 17.95 -23.26 -7.04
N VAL A 43 18.99 -23.14 -7.83
CA VAL A 43 18.94 -22.51 -9.17
C VAL A 43 19.03 -23.61 -10.22
N SER A 44 18.00 -23.68 -11.06
CA SER A 44 17.90 -24.68 -12.14
C SER A 44 17.69 -24.03 -13.49
N VAL A 45 17.94 -24.76 -14.54
CA VAL A 45 17.57 -24.36 -15.90
C VAL A 45 16.05 -24.43 -16.04
N THR A 46 15.43 -23.37 -16.52
CA THR A 46 13.98 -23.27 -16.69
C THR A 46 13.42 -24.43 -17.50
N ASP A 47 12.30 -24.97 -17.04
CA ASP A 47 11.59 -26.11 -17.66
C ASP A 47 12.41 -27.41 -17.76
N THR A 48 13.44 -27.56 -16.93
CA THR A 48 14.25 -28.78 -16.84
C THR A 48 14.52 -29.14 -15.39
N ASP A 49 14.93 -30.40 -15.14
CA ASP A 49 15.40 -30.87 -13.83
C ASP A 49 16.88 -30.55 -13.59
N THR A 50 17.53 -29.81 -14.51
CA THR A 50 18.95 -29.50 -14.41
C THR A 50 19.20 -28.44 -13.34
N VAL A 51 19.79 -28.86 -12.23
CA VAL A 51 20.25 -27.97 -11.16
C VAL A 51 21.61 -27.38 -11.53
N LEU A 52 21.73 -26.05 -11.53
CA LEU A 52 22.99 -25.36 -11.76
C LEU A 52 23.82 -25.26 -10.48
N PHE A 53 23.17 -24.90 -9.39
CA PHE A 53 23.77 -24.87 -8.05
C PHE A 53 22.69 -24.71 -6.96
N GLU A 54 23.06 -24.99 -5.72
CA GLU A 54 22.28 -24.69 -4.52
C GLU A 54 23.04 -23.70 -3.65
N PHE A 55 22.32 -22.72 -3.13
CA PHE A 55 22.86 -21.72 -2.20
C PHE A 55 22.20 -21.90 -0.83
N ASP A 56 23.00 -22.04 0.23
CA ASP A 56 22.48 -22.11 1.60
C ASP A 56 22.19 -20.70 2.13
N CYS A 57 20.91 -20.43 2.35
CA CYS A 57 20.39 -19.18 2.91
C CYS A 57 20.29 -19.23 4.44
N SER A 58 21.02 -20.11 5.12
CA SER A 58 20.99 -20.19 6.60
C SER A 58 21.39 -18.87 7.25
N GLY A 59 20.72 -18.53 8.34
CA GLY A 59 20.86 -17.24 9.00
C GLY A 59 20.19 -16.12 8.19
N LEU A 60 20.81 -14.94 8.14
CA LEU A 60 20.31 -13.78 7.38
C LEU A 60 20.91 -13.68 5.97
N ARG A 61 21.33 -14.79 5.41
CA ARG A 61 21.92 -14.82 4.06
C ARG A 61 20.85 -14.90 3.00
N SER A 62 21.08 -14.24 1.87
CA SER A 62 20.26 -14.29 0.67
C SER A 62 21.11 -14.61 -0.56
N LEU A 63 20.52 -15.24 -1.56
CA LEU A 63 21.15 -15.40 -2.87
C LEU A 63 20.91 -14.11 -3.66
N GLY A 64 21.96 -13.32 -3.90
CA GLY A 64 21.91 -12.13 -4.74
C GLY A 64 22.15 -12.46 -6.22
N VAL A 65 21.25 -12.03 -7.09
CA VAL A 65 21.39 -12.12 -8.55
C VAL A 65 21.32 -10.70 -9.13
N ARG A 66 22.38 -10.29 -9.82
CA ARG A 66 22.46 -8.96 -10.45
C ARG A 66 22.78 -9.08 -11.93
N PRO A 67 22.09 -8.34 -12.79
CA PRO A 67 22.44 -8.31 -14.21
C PRO A 67 23.78 -7.59 -14.39
N ARG A 68 24.58 -8.08 -15.33
CA ARG A 68 25.84 -7.44 -15.71
C ARG A 68 25.61 -6.52 -16.91
N SER A 69 25.97 -5.24 -16.77
CA SER A 69 26.04 -4.34 -17.92
C SER A 69 27.20 -4.75 -18.83
N VAL A 70 26.91 -4.87 -20.12
CA VAL A 70 27.93 -5.22 -21.15
C VAL A 70 28.33 -3.98 -21.96
N SER A 71 27.43 -2.99 -22.09
CA SER A 71 27.59 -1.84 -22.97
C SER A 71 27.51 -0.48 -22.26
N GLY A 72 27.49 -0.46 -20.93
CA GLY A 72 27.24 0.76 -20.16
C GLY A 72 25.76 1.16 -20.10
N GLU A 73 24.89 0.44 -20.77
CA GLU A 73 23.44 0.63 -20.67
C GLU A 73 22.90 0.20 -19.31
N LYS A 74 21.82 0.82 -18.89
CA LYS A 74 21.11 0.46 -17.69
C LYS A 74 20.53 -0.93 -17.81
N THR A 75 20.95 -1.83 -16.93
CA THR A 75 20.49 -3.21 -16.95
C THR A 75 19.10 -3.36 -16.41
N VAL A 76 18.32 -4.26 -17.01
CA VAL A 76 16.97 -4.62 -16.61
C VAL A 76 16.91 -6.12 -16.34
N THR A 77 16.28 -6.49 -15.24
CA THR A 77 16.01 -7.89 -14.89
C THR A 77 14.54 -8.19 -15.08
N TRP A 78 14.22 -9.37 -15.58
CA TRP A 78 12.87 -9.86 -15.71
C TRP A 78 12.50 -10.77 -14.53
N PHE A 79 11.34 -10.47 -13.94
CA PHE A 79 10.77 -11.33 -12.90
C PHE A 79 9.24 -11.35 -13.00
N SER A 80 8.65 -12.53 -13.02
CA SER A 80 7.17 -12.73 -13.06
C SER A 80 6.45 -11.91 -14.15
N GLY A 81 7.08 -11.79 -15.34
CA GLY A 81 6.50 -11.08 -16.50
C GLY A 81 6.72 -9.57 -16.52
N TYR A 82 7.41 -9.01 -15.52
CA TYR A 82 7.69 -7.58 -15.42
C TYR A 82 9.18 -7.28 -15.51
N ARG A 83 9.50 -6.07 -15.96
CA ARG A 83 10.87 -5.53 -15.99
C ARG A 83 11.18 -4.79 -14.70
N TYR A 84 12.40 -4.95 -14.18
CA TYR A 84 12.88 -4.30 -12.97
C TYR A 84 14.27 -3.71 -13.20
N TYR A 85 14.54 -2.56 -12.61
CA TYR A 85 15.92 -2.07 -12.47
C TYR A 85 16.63 -2.81 -11.33
N GLY A 86 17.97 -2.83 -11.36
CA GLY A 86 18.79 -3.49 -10.34
C GLY A 86 18.73 -5.01 -10.40
N GLY A 87 18.92 -5.65 -9.26
CA GLY A 87 18.96 -7.09 -9.10
C GLY A 87 17.93 -7.60 -8.11
N PHE A 88 18.03 -8.89 -7.80
CA PHE A 88 17.15 -9.53 -6.83
C PHE A 88 17.95 -10.28 -5.76
N GLU A 89 17.42 -10.29 -4.55
CA GLU A 89 17.82 -11.18 -3.48
C GLU A 89 16.70 -12.18 -3.19
N TYR A 90 17.08 -13.44 -3.08
CA TYR A 90 16.20 -14.55 -2.78
C TYR A 90 16.52 -15.06 -1.39
N GLN A 91 15.58 -14.85 -0.47
CA GLN A 91 15.72 -15.23 0.93
C GLN A 91 14.72 -16.33 1.27
N ARG A 92 15.22 -17.45 1.79
CA ARG A 92 14.36 -18.51 2.30
C ARG A 92 13.67 -18.06 3.58
N THR A 93 12.36 -18.22 3.64
CA THR A 93 11.56 -17.91 4.83
C THR A 93 10.97 -19.18 5.45
N THR A 94 10.44 -19.05 6.65
CA THR A 94 9.74 -20.15 7.34
C THR A 94 8.58 -20.67 6.49
N GLY A 95 8.29 -21.97 6.58
CA GLY A 95 7.23 -22.59 5.80
C GLY A 95 7.59 -22.98 4.35
N GLY A 96 8.88 -22.82 3.98
CA GLY A 96 9.35 -23.24 2.65
C GLY A 96 9.19 -22.19 1.56
N TYR A 97 8.77 -20.97 1.89
CA TYR A 97 8.62 -19.89 0.93
C TYR A 97 9.96 -19.18 0.65
N ILE A 98 10.00 -18.45 -0.44
CA ILE A 98 11.11 -17.57 -0.81
C ILE A 98 10.58 -16.15 -0.90
N SER A 99 11.17 -15.25 -0.11
CA SER A 99 11.02 -13.82 -0.31
C SER A 99 11.90 -13.39 -1.47
N VAL A 100 11.32 -12.69 -2.43
CA VAL A 100 12.03 -12.12 -3.57
C VAL A 100 12.09 -10.62 -3.38
N ILE A 101 13.30 -10.10 -3.17
CA ILE A 101 13.55 -8.70 -2.83
C ILE A 101 14.26 -8.05 -4.00
N ASN A 102 13.66 -7.02 -4.60
CA ASN A 102 14.31 -6.22 -5.62
C ASN A 102 15.27 -5.21 -4.97
N VAL A 103 16.53 -5.24 -5.36
CA VAL A 103 17.60 -4.37 -4.84
C VAL A 103 18.06 -3.44 -5.92
N LEU A 104 17.83 -2.14 -5.74
CA LEU A 104 18.11 -1.12 -6.74
C LEU A 104 18.49 0.21 -6.10
N ASP A 105 19.01 1.12 -6.93
CA ASP A 105 19.24 2.51 -6.55
C ASP A 105 17.93 3.24 -6.26
N ILE A 106 17.94 4.16 -5.28
CA ILE A 106 16.73 4.88 -4.88
C ILE A 106 16.16 5.75 -6.00
N GLU A 107 16.99 6.28 -6.88
CA GLU A 107 16.51 7.07 -8.01
C GLU A 107 15.79 6.20 -9.05
N ASP A 108 16.21 4.97 -9.21
CA ASP A 108 15.53 3.99 -10.04
C ASP A 108 14.22 3.51 -9.42
N TYR A 109 14.21 3.38 -8.10
CA TYR A 109 13.02 3.05 -7.35
C TYR A 109 11.95 4.13 -7.52
N VAL A 110 12.27 5.42 -7.31
CA VAL A 110 11.29 6.51 -7.39
C VAL A 110 10.75 6.71 -8.80
N LYS A 111 11.55 6.49 -9.86
CA LYS A 111 11.05 6.49 -11.25
C LYS A 111 9.88 5.52 -11.43
N CYS A 112 10.01 4.34 -10.87
CA CYS A 112 8.99 3.29 -10.95
C CYS A 112 7.77 3.59 -10.06
N VAL A 113 7.99 4.14 -8.86
CA VAL A 113 6.92 4.51 -7.92
C VAL A 113 6.06 5.63 -8.49
N ILE A 114 6.67 6.72 -8.98
CA ILE A 114 5.92 7.86 -9.52
C ILE A 114 5.00 7.43 -10.65
N ALA A 115 5.48 6.60 -11.57
CA ALA A 115 4.67 6.09 -12.67
C ALA A 115 3.52 5.16 -12.23
N ALA A 116 3.62 4.57 -11.04
CA ALA A 116 2.57 3.73 -10.45
C ALA A 116 1.56 4.51 -9.57
N GLU A 117 2.02 5.59 -8.93
CA GLU A 117 1.21 6.40 -8.01
C GLU A 117 0.46 7.54 -8.72
N MET A 118 1.01 8.11 -9.79
CA MET A 118 0.43 9.24 -10.49
C MET A 118 0.35 9.00 -12.00
N SER A 119 -0.65 9.61 -12.65
CA SER A 119 -0.67 9.64 -14.11
C SER A 119 0.48 10.49 -14.65
N ASN A 120 1.17 9.97 -15.65
CA ASN A 120 2.24 10.68 -16.33
C ASN A 120 1.76 11.94 -17.10
N ASP A 121 0.45 12.12 -17.28
CA ASP A 121 -0.15 13.30 -17.91
C ASP A 121 -0.26 14.51 -16.97
N TRP A 122 0.02 14.33 -15.71
CA TRP A 122 -0.02 15.41 -14.73
C TRP A 122 1.11 16.42 -14.96
N PRO A 123 0.98 17.67 -14.46
CA PRO A 123 2.03 18.66 -14.56
C PRO A 123 3.37 18.14 -14.00
N LEU A 124 4.47 18.44 -14.69
CA LEU A 124 5.79 17.96 -14.29
C LEU A 124 6.15 18.36 -12.86
N GLU A 125 5.79 19.58 -12.44
CA GLU A 125 6.06 20.06 -11.07
C GLU A 125 5.28 19.23 -10.01
N ALA A 126 4.08 18.75 -10.33
CA ALA A 126 3.35 17.82 -9.46
C ALA A 126 4.06 16.46 -9.36
N LEU A 127 4.55 15.93 -10.48
CA LEU A 127 5.36 14.71 -10.49
C LEU A 127 6.66 14.89 -9.68
N LYS A 128 7.33 16.03 -9.80
CA LYS A 128 8.52 16.36 -9.00
C LYS A 128 8.22 16.41 -7.50
N ALA A 129 7.16 17.11 -7.11
CA ALA A 129 6.75 17.19 -5.69
C ALA A 129 6.48 15.80 -5.11
N GLN A 130 5.73 14.97 -5.84
CA GLN A 130 5.46 13.60 -5.44
C GLN A 130 6.75 12.76 -5.38
N THR A 131 7.68 12.97 -6.31
CA THR A 131 8.97 12.26 -6.33
C THR A 131 9.78 12.54 -5.06
N VAL A 132 9.82 13.80 -4.61
CA VAL A 132 10.50 14.19 -3.37
C VAL A 132 9.84 13.52 -2.15
N CYS A 133 8.51 13.48 -2.09
CA CYS A 133 7.78 12.79 -1.04
C CYS A 133 8.07 11.28 -1.07
N ALA A 134 7.97 10.64 -2.23
CA ALA A 134 8.19 9.20 -2.38
C ALA A 134 9.61 8.77 -2.02
N ARG A 135 10.62 9.56 -2.46
CA ARG A 135 12.03 9.34 -2.12
C ARG A 135 12.25 9.44 -0.62
N THR A 136 11.71 10.49 0.00
CA THR A 136 11.84 10.71 1.44
C THR A 136 11.17 9.59 2.24
N TYR A 137 9.96 9.19 1.83
CA TYR A 137 9.26 8.06 2.43
C TYR A 137 10.11 6.80 2.38
N ALA A 138 10.56 6.39 1.20
CA ALA A 138 11.34 5.16 1.04
C ALA A 138 12.65 5.17 1.85
N ALA A 139 13.38 6.29 1.82
CA ALA A 139 14.65 6.44 2.54
C ALA A 139 14.49 6.40 4.07
N SER A 140 13.33 6.76 4.59
CA SER A 140 13.06 6.82 6.02
C SER A 140 12.43 5.55 6.61
N GLN A 141 11.96 4.61 5.77
CA GLN A 141 11.24 3.44 6.26
C GLN A 141 12.15 2.41 6.96
N THR A 142 11.63 1.88 8.06
CA THR A 142 12.30 0.83 8.84
C THR A 142 11.36 -0.34 9.17
N ARG A 143 10.08 -0.22 8.82
CA ARG A 143 9.01 -1.12 9.25
C ARG A 143 9.23 -2.58 8.83
N HIS A 144 9.82 -2.81 7.68
CA HIS A 144 10.03 -4.13 7.11
C HIS A 144 11.46 -4.66 7.28
N ARG A 145 12.35 -3.96 7.97
CA ARG A 145 13.77 -4.37 8.13
C ARG A 145 13.93 -5.74 8.78
N SER A 146 13.05 -6.10 9.70
CA SER A 146 13.06 -7.45 10.31
C SER A 146 12.73 -8.56 9.29
N ALA A 147 12.05 -8.23 8.20
CA ALA A 147 11.76 -9.14 7.09
C ALA A 147 12.81 -9.07 5.96
N GLY A 148 13.87 -8.27 6.14
CA GLY A 148 15.01 -8.17 5.22
C GLY A 148 14.85 -7.17 4.07
N PHE A 149 13.84 -6.28 4.09
CA PHE A 149 13.65 -5.25 3.07
C PHE A 149 13.18 -3.93 3.70
N ASP A 150 13.26 -2.83 2.95
CA ASP A 150 12.91 -1.49 3.46
C ASP A 150 11.42 -1.17 3.24
N VAL A 151 10.89 -1.42 2.04
CA VAL A 151 9.51 -1.11 1.64
C VAL A 151 8.87 -2.28 0.90
N CYS A 152 7.57 -2.49 1.08
CA CYS A 152 6.81 -3.46 0.29
C CYS A 152 6.32 -2.85 -1.04
N SER A 153 5.91 -3.70 -1.98
CA SER A 153 5.49 -3.30 -3.32
C SER A 153 4.01 -2.93 -3.43
N THR A 154 3.29 -2.89 -2.31
CA THR A 154 1.85 -2.63 -2.26
C THR A 154 1.57 -1.23 -1.69
N VAL A 155 0.31 -0.80 -1.76
CA VAL A 155 -0.17 0.47 -1.19
C VAL A 155 0.00 0.58 0.34
N ASP A 156 0.40 -0.48 1.02
CA ASP A 156 0.77 -0.43 2.43
C ASP A 156 2.06 0.40 2.66
N CYS A 157 2.97 0.41 1.68
CA CYS A 157 4.08 1.34 1.59
C CYS A 157 3.90 2.29 0.40
N GLN A 158 4.19 1.81 -0.80
CA GLN A 158 4.06 2.56 -2.05
C GLN A 158 3.79 1.58 -3.19
N ALA A 159 2.89 1.93 -4.12
CA ALA A 159 2.65 1.10 -5.29
C ALA A 159 3.92 0.98 -6.13
N TYR A 160 4.41 -0.25 -6.33
CA TYR A 160 5.62 -0.53 -7.08
C TYR A 160 5.40 -1.72 -8.03
N LYS A 161 5.58 -1.47 -9.32
CA LYS A 161 5.39 -2.47 -10.38
C LYS A 161 6.64 -2.63 -11.28
N GLY A 162 7.82 -2.39 -10.71
CA GLY A 162 9.05 -2.35 -11.49
C GLY A 162 9.03 -1.23 -12.53
N ALA A 163 9.81 -1.39 -13.59
CA ALA A 163 9.99 -0.41 -14.66
C ALA A 163 8.87 -0.43 -15.73
N ALA A 164 7.79 -1.18 -15.51
CA ALA A 164 6.75 -1.38 -16.53
C ALA A 164 5.98 -0.09 -16.91
N LEU A 165 5.81 0.82 -15.96
CA LEU A 165 5.06 2.06 -16.11
C LEU A 165 5.96 3.31 -16.25
N SER A 166 7.27 3.18 -16.04
CA SER A 166 8.24 4.27 -16.14
C SER A 166 8.28 4.82 -17.58
N ASN A 167 8.34 6.14 -17.71
CA ASN A 167 8.42 6.84 -18.96
C ASN A 167 9.25 8.13 -18.84
N GLU A 168 9.46 8.83 -19.95
CA GLU A 168 10.29 10.05 -20.00
C GLU A 168 9.88 11.11 -18.97
N ARG A 169 8.59 11.27 -18.65
CA ARG A 169 8.12 12.30 -17.71
C ARG A 169 8.37 11.90 -16.26
N SER A 170 8.10 10.63 -15.91
CA SER A 170 8.45 10.11 -14.56
C SER A 170 9.96 10.10 -14.34
N ASP A 171 10.72 9.77 -15.39
CA ASP A 171 12.17 9.77 -15.36
C ASP A 171 12.73 11.20 -15.21
N ALA A 172 12.18 12.18 -15.94
CA ALA A 172 12.55 13.58 -15.80
C ALA A 172 12.26 14.11 -14.38
N ALA A 173 11.09 13.81 -13.84
CA ALA A 173 10.74 14.22 -12.46
C ALA A 173 11.74 13.69 -11.42
N ALA A 174 12.17 12.44 -11.57
CA ALA A 174 13.16 11.82 -10.68
C ALA A 174 14.55 12.45 -10.86
N GLU A 175 15.00 12.63 -12.11
CA GLU A 175 16.34 13.19 -12.40
C GLU A 175 16.45 14.66 -11.97
N GLU A 176 15.42 15.49 -12.25
CA GLU A 176 15.43 16.91 -11.89
C GLU A 176 15.30 17.18 -10.38
N THR A 177 14.88 16.16 -9.63
CA THR A 177 14.81 16.19 -8.16
C THR A 177 15.81 15.24 -7.50
N ARG A 178 16.81 14.76 -8.24
CA ARG A 178 17.80 13.79 -7.74
C ARG A 178 18.44 14.27 -6.43
N GLY A 179 18.42 13.41 -5.42
CA GLY A 179 19.01 13.69 -4.10
C GLY A 179 18.25 14.71 -3.25
N VAL A 180 17.09 15.20 -3.69
CA VAL A 180 16.27 16.11 -2.90
C VAL A 180 15.35 15.32 -1.97
N TYR A 181 15.43 15.66 -0.66
CA TYR A 181 14.66 15.04 0.42
C TYR A 181 13.99 16.10 1.28
N LEU A 182 12.94 15.72 2.00
CA LEU A 182 12.28 16.56 2.99
C LEU A 182 12.97 16.43 4.36
N TYR A 183 13.29 17.57 4.95
CA TYR A 183 13.84 17.66 6.29
C TYR A 183 12.99 18.58 7.18
N TYR A 184 12.94 18.24 8.45
CA TYR A 184 12.36 19.10 9.48
C TYR A 184 13.37 19.26 10.63
N ASN A 185 13.75 20.49 10.94
CA ASN A 185 14.77 20.80 11.95
C ASN A 185 16.10 20.05 11.77
N GLY A 186 16.52 19.81 10.54
CA GLY A 186 17.75 19.11 10.21
C GLY A 186 17.64 17.58 10.19
N GLU A 187 16.52 17.01 10.60
CA GLU A 187 16.25 15.56 10.57
C GLU A 187 15.44 15.18 9.35
N LEU A 188 15.73 14.00 8.76
CA LEU A 188 14.95 13.47 7.66
C LEU A 188 13.49 13.22 8.08
N VAL A 189 12.54 13.72 7.32
CA VAL A 189 11.12 13.46 7.55
C VAL A 189 10.82 11.98 7.45
N THR A 190 10.25 11.38 8.51
CA THR A 190 9.98 9.94 8.58
C THR A 190 8.59 9.54 8.08
N ASN A 191 7.68 10.50 7.96
CA ASN A 191 6.30 10.28 7.54
C ASN A 191 5.95 11.22 6.38
N ALA A 192 6.62 11.09 5.25
CA ALA A 192 6.31 11.81 4.00
C ALA A 192 5.12 11.16 3.30
N VAL A 193 3.97 11.10 3.99
CA VAL A 193 2.72 10.48 3.50
C VAL A 193 2.02 11.37 2.47
N TYR A 194 1.25 10.74 1.59
CA TYR A 194 0.50 11.41 0.53
C TYR A 194 -0.81 10.67 0.23
N TYR A 195 -1.71 11.33 -0.46
CA TYR A 195 -3.03 10.80 -0.83
C TYR A 195 -3.51 11.46 -2.15
N SER A 196 -4.50 10.86 -2.78
CA SER A 196 -4.96 11.30 -4.11
C SER A 196 -5.90 12.50 -4.06
N CYS A 197 -6.64 12.69 -2.98
CA CYS A 197 -7.67 13.73 -2.85
C CYS A 197 -7.95 13.99 -1.37
N ASN A 198 -8.04 15.26 -0.97
CA ASN A 198 -8.33 15.67 0.41
C ASN A 198 -9.74 16.25 0.60
N GLY A 199 -10.48 16.50 -0.49
CA GLY A 199 -11.78 17.12 -0.44
C GLY A 199 -11.75 18.63 -0.11
N GLY A 200 -10.61 19.29 -0.28
CA GLY A 200 -10.42 20.73 -0.06
C GLY A 200 -9.63 21.08 1.22
N ALA A 201 -9.27 20.10 2.05
CA ALA A 201 -8.38 20.33 3.19
C ALA A 201 -7.67 19.05 3.65
N SER A 202 -6.38 19.12 3.92
CA SER A 202 -5.68 18.09 4.68
C SER A 202 -6.06 18.12 6.16
N GLU A 203 -5.76 17.04 6.89
CA GLU A 203 -6.01 16.99 8.33
C GLU A 203 -4.71 16.73 9.10
N SER A 204 -4.63 17.20 10.33
CA SER A 204 -3.48 16.98 11.18
C SER A 204 -3.32 15.50 11.55
N CYS A 205 -2.08 15.06 11.64
CA CYS A 205 -1.72 13.72 12.11
C CYS A 205 -2.33 13.41 13.49
N LYS A 206 -2.40 14.41 14.37
CA LYS A 206 -3.03 14.30 15.69
C LYS A 206 -4.51 13.92 15.60
N ASN A 207 -5.25 14.58 14.71
CA ASN A 207 -6.68 14.35 14.54
C ASN A 207 -6.99 13.05 13.80
N VAL A 208 -6.08 12.56 12.95
CA VAL A 208 -6.27 11.31 12.21
C VAL A 208 -5.76 10.10 13.00
N TRP A 209 -4.50 10.13 13.46
CA TRP A 209 -3.83 8.97 14.07
C TRP A 209 -3.55 9.12 15.57
N GLY A 210 -3.79 10.31 16.14
CA GLY A 210 -3.72 10.54 17.57
C GLY A 210 -2.36 10.99 18.09
N SER A 211 -1.33 11.03 17.27
CA SER A 211 -0.01 11.52 17.62
C SER A 211 0.31 12.80 16.87
N GLU A 212 0.86 13.78 17.56
CA GLU A 212 1.24 15.05 16.92
C GLU A 212 2.56 14.88 16.17
N VAL A 213 2.55 15.31 14.90
CA VAL A 213 3.74 15.39 14.06
C VAL A 213 3.82 16.84 13.56
N PRO A 214 4.86 17.62 13.93
CA PRO A 214 4.88 19.07 13.72
C PRO A 214 4.77 19.52 12.26
N TYR A 215 5.21 18.70 11.31
CA TYR A 215 5.14 18.98 9.87
C TYR A 215 3.93 18.36 9.17
N LEU A 216 3.08 17.59 9.87
CA LEU A 216 1.83 17.02 9.36
C LEU A 216 0.62 17.73 10.01
N GLN A 217 0.45 18.98 9.67
CA GLN A 217 -0.64 19.83 10.14
C GLN A 217 -1.75 19.92 9.10
N GLY A 218 -3.00 20.13 9.56
CA GLY A 218 -4.13 20.39 8.68
C GLY A 218 -3.95 21.73 7.94
N LYS A 219 -4.27 21.74 6.65
CA LYS A 219 -4.24 22.94 5.79
C LYS A 219 -5.39 22.94 4.82
N LEU A 220 -5.99 24.11 4.60
CA LEU A 220 -6.93 24.31 3.51
C LEU A 220 -6.21 24.19 2.16
N ASP A 221 -6.86 23.53 1.22
CA ASP A 221 -6.42 23.40 -0.16
C ASP A 221 -7.45 24.02 -1.12
N PRO A 222 -7.34 25.31 -1.41
CA PRO A 222 -8.28 25.99 -2.29
C PRO A 222 -8.08 25.62 -3.77
N TYR A 223 -6.99 24.92 -4.11
CA TYR A 223 -6.64 24.61 -5.49
C TYR A 223 -7.29 23.32 -5.99
N GLU A 224 -7.52 22.36 -5.10
CA GLU A 224 -8.07 21.05 -5.48
C GLU A 224 -9.46 21.19 -6.12
N ALA A 225 -10.31 22.09 -5.60
CA ALA A 225 -11.62 22.38 -6.17
C ALA A 225 -11.57 22.81 -7.65
N SER A 226 -10.55 23.55 -8.05
CA SER A 226 -10.39 24.03 -9.44
C SER A 226 -10.14 22.89 -10.44
N VAL A 227 -9.67 21.76 -9.97
CA VAL A 227 -9.38 20.55 -10.78
C VAL A 227 -10.26 19.36 -10.40
N ALA A 228 -11.27 19.57 -9.54
CA ALA A 228 -12.18 18.54 -9.04
C ALA A 228 -12.84 17.71 -10.16
N TRP A 229 -13.07 18.29 -11.32
CA TRP A 229 -13.61 17.63 -12.51
C TRP A 229 -12.71 16.48 -13.03
N ARG A 230 -11.45 16.46 -12.65
CA ARG A 230 -10.51 15.37 -12.97
C ARG A 230 -10.61 14.18 -12.01
N PHE A 231 -11.26 14.36 -10.87
CA PHE A 231 -11.33 13.36 -9.80
C PHE A 231 -12.75 12.91 -9.59
N SER A 232 -13.11 11.74 -10.05
CA SER A 232 -14.43 11.14 -9.80
C SER A 232 -14.73 10.90 -8.31
N ARG A 233 -13.76 11.16 -7.43
CA ARG A 233 -13.86 10.96 -5.99
C ARG A 233 -13.87 12.24 -5.18
N TYR A 234 -13.77 13.40 -5.80
CA TYR A 234 -13.81 14.68 -5.10
C TYR A 234 -15.20 14.94 -4.54
N TYR A 235 -16.21 14.89 -5.40
CA TYR A 235 -17.61 14.89 -4.99
C TYR A 235 -18.11 13.47 -4.80
N TRP A 236 -18.82 13.23 -3.73
CA TRP A 236 -19.38 11.93 -3.42
C TRP A 236 -20.54 12.07 -2.44
N SER A 237 -21.49 11.17 -2.52
CA SER A 237 -22.58 11.03 -1.57
C SER A 237 -23.04 9.59 -1.51
N PHE A 238 -23.74 9.25 -0.48
CA PHE A 238 -24.49 8.03 -0.38
C PHE A 238 -25.65 8.21 0.62
N THR A 239 -26.58 7.26 0.58
CA THR A 239 -27.62 7.13 1.57
C THR A 239 -27.44 5.83 2.33
N ALA A 240 -27.75 5.84 3.63
CA ALA A 240 -27.75 4.65 4.46
C ALA A 240 -28.99 4.63 5.36
N THR A 241 -29.57 3.45 5.53
CA THR A 241 -30.66 3.25 6.47
C THR A 241 -30.13 3.06 7.89
N GLY A 242 -30.99 3.29 8.88
CA GLY A 242 -30.61 3.02 10.28
C GLY A 242 -30.24 1.57 10.54
N ASP A 243 -30.84 0.62 9.81
CA ASP A 243 -30.49 -0.80 9.91
C ASP A 243 -29.10 -1.11 9.32
N GLU A 244 -28.76 -0.54 8.17
CA GLU A 244 -27.44 -0.67 7.58
C GLU A 244 -26.36 -0.08 8.49
N LEU A 245 -26.59 1.10 9.05
CA LEU A 245 -25.66 1.72 9.99
C LEU A 245 -25.51 0.90 11.27
N ARG A 246 -26.58 0.26 11.75
CA ARG A 246 -26.50 -0.66 12.87
C ARG A 246 -25.63 -1.87 12.56
N GLU A 247 -25.77 -2.48 11.39
CA GLU A 247 -24.92 -3.63 10.99
C GLU A 247 -23.46 -3.20 10.83
N VAL A 248 -23.18 -2.01 10.29
CA VAL A 248 -21.83 -1.44 10.25
C VAL A 248 -21.24 -1.30 11.65
N LEU A 249 -22.00 -0.76 12.61
CA LEU A 249 -21.51 -0.60 13.99
C LEU A 249 -21.24 -1.94 14.67
N LYS A 250 -22.05 -2.96 14.41
CA LYS A 250 -21.81 -4.31 14.93
C LYS A 250 -20.56 -4.95 14.34
N SER A 251 -20.39 -4.84 13.03
CA SER A 251 -19.27 -5.46 12.31
C SER A 251 -17.95 -4.76 12.64
N GLU A 252 -17.89 -3.44 12.44
CA GLU A 252 -16.64 -2.68 12.44
C GLU A 252 -16.26 -2.08 13.81
N ALA A 253 -17.26 -1.87 14.69
CA ALA A 253 -17.04 -1.31 16.01
C ALA A 253 -17.34 -2.30 17.15
N ASN A 254 -17.81 -3.50 16.83
CA ASN A 254 -18.30 -4.50 17.81
C ASN A 254 -19.29 -3.90 18.82
N THR A 255 -20.19 -3.04 18.34
CA THR A 255 -21.11 -2.25 19.18
C THR A 255 -22.51 -2.33 18.62
N ASP A 256 -23.47 -2.76 19.44
CA ASP A 256 -24.90 -2.77 19.10
C ASP A 256 -25.66 -1.74 19.93
N ILE A 257 -25.95 -0.58 19.35
CA ILE A 257 -26.74 0.50 19.96
C ILE A 257 -28.25 0.36 19.73
N GLY A 258 -28.68 -0.76 19.17
CA GLY A 258 -30.06 -0.95 18.75
C GLY A 258 -30.37 -0.30 17.41
N GLN A 259 -31.66 0.00 17.16
CA GLN A 259 -32.04 0.73 15.95
C GLN A 259 -31.43 2.14 15.97
N VAL A 260 -30.70 2.50 14.93
CA VAL A 260 -30.10 3.83 14.76
C VAL A 260 -31.23 4.82 14.47
N GLN A 261 -31.33 5.87 15.28
CA GLN A 261 -32.37 6.88 15.23
C GLN A 261 -31.85 8.25 14.81
N ASN A 262 -30.55 8.50 15.07
CA ASN A 262 -29.92 9.75 14.71
C ASN A 262 -28.45 9.57 14.45
N VAL A 263 -27.91 10.34 13.48
CA VAL A 263 -26.49 10.43 13.18
C VAL A 263 -26.13 11.88 12.88
N TYR A 264 -25.09 12.37 13.51
CA TYR A 264 -24.62 13.74 13.28
C TYR A 264 -23.12 13.87 13.49
N VAL A 265 -22.55 14.84 12.81
CA VAL A 265 -21.15 15.23 13.07
C VAL A 265 -21.12 15.98 14.40
N SER A 266 -20.44 15.41 15.39
CA SER A 266 -20.36 16.01 16.73
C SER A 266 -19.14 16.92 16.92
N GLU A 267 -18.13 16.82 16.02
CA GLU A 267 -16.94 17.65 16.09
C GLU A 267 -16.29 17.82 14.70
N TYR A 268 -15.97 19.07 14.35
CA TYR A 268 -15.15 19.43 13.20
C TYR A 268 -13.79 19.97 13.64
N SER A 269 -12.77 19.77 12.83
CA SER A 269 -11.47 20.41 13.02
C SER A 269 -11.47 21.85 12.55
N ASP A 270 -10.39 22.59 12.84
CA ASP A 270 -10.20 23.96 12.36
C ASP A 270 -10.18 24.09 10.83
N THR A 271 -9.87 23.00 10.12
CA THR A 271 -9.93 22.95 8.66
C THR A 271 -11.30 22.57 8.11
N GLY A 272 -12.28 22.27 8.97
CA GLY A 272 -13.63 21.87 8.62
C GLY A 272 -13.76 20.38 8.29
N ASN A 273 -12.76 19.56 8.56
CA ASN A 273 -12.85 18.11 8.43
C ASN A 273 -13.56 17.50 9.65
N VAL A 274 -14.27 16.40 9.43
CA VAL A 274 -14.97 15.65 10.47
C VAL A 274 -13.98 14.88 11.31
N ILE A 275 -13.98 15.09 12.64
CA ILE A 275 -13.14 14.38 13.60
C ILE A 275 -13.91 13.61 14.66
N ALA A 276 -15.23 13.81 14.74
CA ALA A 276 -16.12 12.95 15.50
C ALA A 276 -17.51 12.89 14.88
N VAL A 277 -18.09 11.67 14.83
CA VAL A 277 -19.47 11.40 14.40
C VAL A 277 -20.15 10.58 15.48
N THR A 278 -21.33 11.04 15.91
CA THR A 278 -22.14 10.34 16.91
C THR A 278 -23.34 9.67 16.27
N TYR A 279 -23.51 8.41 16.61
CA TYR A 279 -24.65 7.56 16.25
C TYR A 279 -25.47 7.32 17.51
N GLU A 280 -26.76 7.65 17.48
CA GLU A 280 -27.70 7.44 18.57
C GLU A 280 -28.72 6.37 18.18
N GLY A 281 -28.92 5.41 19.04
CA GLY A 281 -29.83 4.31 18.82
C GLY A 281 -30.70 4.03 20.03
N THR A 282 -31.66 3.08 19.89
CA THR A 282 -32.65 2.74 20.93
C THR A 282 -32.05 2.14 22.19
N ARG A 283 -30.78 1.72 22.18
CA ARG A 283 -30.09 1.08 23.32
C ARG A 283 -28.84 1.79 23.77
N GLY A 284 -28.51 2.93 23.17
CA GLY A 284 -27.31 3.70 23.52
C GLY A 284 -26.79 4.51 22.36
N SER A 285 -25.56 4.98 22.50
CA SER A 285 -24.87 5.75 21.47
C SER A 285 -23.44 5.26 21.26
N TYR A 286 -22.91 5.54 20.08
CA TYR A 286 -21.51 5.30 19.73
C TYR A 286 -20.94 6.55 19.05
N THR A 287 -19.72 6.95 19.40
CA THR A 287 -19.02 8.05 18.74
C THR A 287 -17.76 7.55 18.07
N ALA A 288 -17.77 7.55 16.74
CA ALA A 288 -16.56 7.35 15.93
C ALA A 288 -15.67 8.60 16.03
N ARG A 289 -14.37 8.40 16.17
CA ARG A 289 -13.39 9.50 16.24
C ARG A 289 -12.21 9.22 15.34
N ARG A 290 -11.52 10.30 14.93
CA ARG A 290 -10.30 10.21 14.12
C ARG A 290 -10.57 9.52 12.79
N GLU A 291 -9.64 8.68 12.34
CA GLU A 291 -9.76 7.92 11.10
C GLU A 291 -11.04 7.07 11.03
N LYS A 292 -11.58 6.61 12.16
CA LYS A 292 -12.83 5.88 12.20
C LYS A 292 -14.04 6.69 11.70
N CYS A 293 -13.98 8.02 11.69
CA CYS A 293 -15.02 8.83 11.06
C CYS A 293 -15.17 8.52 9.55
N ARG A 294 -14.11 8.02 8.91
CA ARG A 294 -14.10 7.61 7.52
C ARG A 294 -14.13 6.09 7.36
N THR A 295 -13.24 5.39 8.04
CA THR A 295 -13.02 3.96 7.79
C THR A 295 -14.12 3.06 8.33
N LEU A 296 -14.83 3.48 9.37
CA LEU A 296 -15.94 2.72 9.97
C LEU A 296 -17.04 2.36 8.93
N LEU A 297 -17.36 3.29 8.04
CA LEU A 297 -18.42 3.13 7.06
C LEU A 297 -17.97 2.42 5.77
N ASN A 298 -16.67 2.15 5.64
CA ASN A 298 -16.10 1.56 4.44
C ASN A 298 -15.80 0.07 4.68
N GLY A 299 -16.51 -0.83 4.06
CA GLY A 299 -16.16 -2.26 4.14
C GLY A 299 -17.31 -3.23 4.33
N VAL A 300 -18.51 -2.75 4.68
CA VAL A 300 -19.69 -3.62 4.83
C VAL A 300 -20.57 -3.57 3.59
N TYR A 301 -20.82 -2.38 3.06
CA TYR A 301 -21.67 -2.17 1.90
C TYR A 301 -20.95 -1.38 0.82
N ASP A 302 -21.00 -1.82 -0.43
CA ASP A 302 -20.30 -1.16 -1.55
C ASP A 302 -20.79 0.26 -1.82
N HIS A 303 -22.09 0.54 -1.57
CA HIS A 303 -22.69 1.86 -1.79
C HIS A 303 -22.41 2.84 -0.64
N ILE A 304 -22.03 2.37 0.54
CA ILE A 304 -21.66 3.18 1.71
C ILE A 304 -20.14 3.37 1.70
N ASN A 305 -19.67 4.54 1.25
CA ASN A 305 -18.25 4.79 1.10
C ASN A 305 -17.87 6.25 1.35
N VAL A 306 -17.28 6.53 2.49
CA VAL A 306 -16.72 7.83 2.86
C VAL A 306 -15.34 7.99 2.24
N ARG A 307 -15.18 8.92 1.30
CA ARG A 307 -13.94 9.08 0.50
C ARG A 307 -12.96 10.10 1.03
N SER A 308 -13.45 11.10 1.77
CA SER A 308 -12.62 12.11 2.44
C SER A 308 -13.11 12.35 3.87
N MET A 309 -12.34 13.07 4.68
CA MET A 309 -12.77 13.51 6.02
C MET A 309 -13.67 14.75 5.97
N ARG A 310 -13.87 15.34 4.79
CA ARG A 310 -14.68 16.54 4.61
C ARG A 310 -16.06 16.16 4.13
N TYR A 311 -17.04 16.19 5.04
CA TYR A 311 -18.42 15.83 4.73
C TYR A 311 -19.41 16.34 5.80
N THR A 312 -20.68 16.34 5.43
CA THR A 312 -21.81 16.58 6.32
C THR A 312 -22.70 15.36 6.42
N VAL A 313 -23.44 15.27 7.49
CA VAL A 313 -24.46 14.22 7.69
C VAL A 313 -25.79 14.91 7.91
N THR A 314 -26.78 14.54 7.10
CA THR A 314 -28.14 15.03 7.22
C THR A 314 -29.12 13.86 7.25
N GLY A 315 -30.14 13.92 8.11
CA GLY A 315 -31.15 12.87 8.28
C GLY A 315 -31.74 12.84 9.70
N GLY A 316 -32.46 11.83 9.97
CA GLY A 316 -33.22 11.67 11.23
C GLY A 316 -34.72 11.70 10.97
N ASP A 317 -35.43 12.54 11.61
CA ASP A 317 -36.88 12.77 11.40
C ASP A 317 -37.18 13.74 10.23
N ALA A 318 -36.13 14.19 9.53
CA ALA A 318 -36.22 15.18 8.47
C ALA A 318 -36.75 14.59 7.17
N SER A 319 -37.64 15.35 6.55
CA SER A 319 -38.18 15.08 5.22
C SER A 319 -37.27 15.56 4.07
N THR A 320 -36.11 16.14 4.36
CA THR A 320 -35.27 16.79 3.36
C THR A 320 -33.81 16.34 3.48
N TYR A 321 -33.24 15.85 2.39
CA TYR A 321 -31.86 15.40 2.29
C TYR A 321 -31.11 16.23 1.25
N TYR A 322 -29.87 16.62 1.54
CA TYR A 322 -29.00 17.31 0.60
C TYR A 322 -28.08 16.28 -0.05
N VAL A 323 -28.13 16.25 -1.37
CA VAL A 323 -27.28 15.39 -2.18
C VAL A 323 -26.28 16.27 -2.92
N ASN A 324 -25.09 16.21 -2.50
CA ASN A 324 -23.80 16.51 -3.13
C ASN A 324 -23.49 17.84 -3.82
N ASP A 325 -24.37 18.65 -4.23
CA ASP A 325 -24.08 19.95 -4.86
C ASP A 325 -24.87 21.10 -4.25
N ALA A 326 -25.08 21.11 -2.97
CA ALA A 326 -25.77 22.15 -2.20
C ALA A 326 -27.08 22.74 -2.84
N GLN A 327 -27.45 22.26 -4.02
CA GLN A 327 -28.60 22.73 -4.79
C GLN A 327 -29.67 21.65 -5.03
N SER A 328 -29.30 20.37 -4.86
CA SER A 328 -30.24 19.26 -5.05
C SER A 328 -30.87 18.82 -3.73
N THR A 329 -32.13 19.12 -3.52
CA THR A 329 -32.88 18.70 -2.35
C THR A 329 -33.72 17.47 -2.70
N VAL A 330 -33.50 16.36 -2.03
CA VAL A 330 -34.33 15.16 -2.18
C VAL A 330 -35.22 15.04 -0.96
N THR A 331 -36.53 14.97 -1.18
CA THR A 331 -37.52 14.75 -0.11
C THR A 331 -37.65 13.24 0.09
N GLY A 332 -37.28 12.73 1.26
CA GLY A 332 -37.38 11.31 1.61
C GLY A 332 -38.33 11.02 2.77
N THR A 333 -38.71 9.77 2.91
CA THR A 333 -39.45 9.27 4.08
C THR A 333 -38.46 8.84 5.14
N GLY A 334 -38.71 9.19 6.39
CA GLY A 334 -37.80 9.05 7.54
C GLY A 334 -37.06 7.72 7.65
N GLY A 335 -35.84 7.77 8.23
CA GLY A 335 -34.96 6.64 8.45
C GLY A 335 -33.79 6.51 7.45
N LEU A 336 -33.67 7.47 6.52
CA LEU A 336 -32.51 7.56 5.62
C LEU A 336 -31.55 8.67 6.09
N TYR A 337 -30.26 8.40 6.00
CA TYR A 337 -29.20 9.38 6.26
C TYR A 337 -28.44 9.64 4.97
N VAL A 338 -28.13 10.88 4.72
CA VAL A 338 -27.27 11.29 3.60
C VAL A 338 -25.97 11.78 4.19
N ILE A 339 -24.87 11.22 3.72
CA ILE A 339 -23.52 11.69 4.02
C ILE A 339 -22.99 12.30 2.75
N ASP A 340 -22.74 13.60 2.78
CA ASP A 340 -22.32 14.40 1.66
C ASP A 340 -20.85 14.79 1.82
N GLY A 341 -20.07 14.69 0.76
CA GLY A 341 -18.68 15.07 0.67
C GLY A 341 -18.49 16.25 -0.26
N ASP A 342 -19.05 17.38 0.15
CA ASP A 342 -18.87 18.63 -0.58
C ASP A 342 -17.49 19.23 -0.24
N GLY A 343 -16.72 19.52 -1.25
CA GLY A 343 -15.37 20.04 -1.15
C GLY A 343 -15.28 21.56 -0.92
N THR A 344 -16.35 22.24 -0.48
CA THR A 344 -16.31 23.69 -0.23
C THR A 344 -16.01 24.07 1.22
#